data_79153fcd2051207458f98415a4748f3d
#
_entry.id   79153fcd2051207458f98415a4748f3d
#
_cell.length_a   1.000
_cell.length_b   1.000
_cell.length_c   1.000
_cell.angle_alpha   90.00
_cell.angle_beta   90.00
_cell.angle_gamma   90.00
#
_symmetry.space_group_name_H-M   'P 1'
#
loop_
_entity.id
_entity.type
_entity.pdbx_description
1 polymer ?
#
loop_
_entity_poly.entity_id
_entity_poly.type
_entity_poly.pdbx_seq_one_letter_code
_entity_poly.pdbx_strand_id
1 'polypeptide(L)'
;MIKFNEPSDGQIISFKDGVIQTPDKPIVPYIIGDGIGIDVTPVMKRVLNYAIGKAYGVSKEIKWMEIYAGQQAMDICGELLPQETLDAMKKYRVSIKGPLTTPIGKGFKSINVSIRQKLDLFACVRPIRYFPGTNSPMVESDLTDTVSYTHLTLPTNLSV
;
A
#
# COMPACT_ATOMS: atom_id res chain seq x y z
N MET A 1 -0.09 -20.62 10.66
CA MET A 1 -1.13 -19.76 10.03
C MET A 1 -1.31 -18.52 10.88
N ILE A 2 -1.04 -17.37 10.30
CA ILE A 2 -1.15 -16.06 10.99
C ILE A 2 -2.61 -15.64 11.02
N LYS A 3 -3.09 -15.20 12.19
CA LYS A 3 -4.40 -14.57 12.30
C LYS A 3 -4.22 -13.07 12.49
N PHE A 4 -4.83 -12.28 11.63
CA PHE A 4 -4.89 -10.83 11.78
C PHE A 4 -6.10 -10.43 12.63
N ASN A 5 -5.96 -9.35 13.37
CA ASN A 5 -7.07 -8.80 14.16
C ASN A 5 -7.98 -7.96 13.24
N GLU A 6 -9.01 -8.60 12.70
CA GLU A 6 -10.00 -7.95 11.83
C GLU A 6 -10.95 -7.10 12.66
N PRO A 7 -11.10 -5.78 12.34
CA PRO A 7 -12.05 -4.92 13.03
C PRO A 7 -13.51 -5.38 12.85
N SER A 8 -14.22 -5.58 13.94
CA SER A 8 -15.58 -6.16 13.93
C SER A 8 -16.64 -5.24 13.32
N ASP A 9 -16.41 -3.92 13.32
CA ASP A 9 -17.34 -2.90 12.81
C ASP A 9 -16.88 -2.31 11.46
N GLY A 10 -15.89 -2.94 10.82
CA GLY A 10 -15.41 -2.57 9.50
C GLY A 10 -16.10 -3.34 8.36
N GLN A 11 -16.02 -2.79 7.17
CA GLN A 11 -16.60 -3.36 5.96
C GLN A 11 -15.56 -3.46 4.84
N ILE A 12 -15.74 -4.42 3.94
CA ILE A 12 -14.83 -4.65 2.81
C ILE A 12 -15.20 -3.72 1.65
N ILE A 13 -14.18 -3.10 1.04
CA ILE A 13 -14.34 -2.38 -0.22
C ILE A 13 -14.69 -3.40 -1.32
N SER A 14 -15.76 -3.17 -2.04
CA SER A 14 -16.23 -4.07 -3.09
C SER A 14 -16.14 -3.42 -4.47
N PHE A 15 -16.25 -4.25 -5.50
CA PHE A 15 -16.29 -3.81 -6.89
C PHE A 15 -17.54 -4.39 -7.52
N LYS A 16 -18.42 -3.52 -8.00
CA LYS A 16 -19.68 -3.92 -8.61
C LYS A 16 -19.91 -3.11 -9.88
N ASP A 17 -20.24 -3.78 -10.95
CA ASP A 17 -20.58 -3.18 -12.26
C ASP A 17 -19.53 -2.18 -12.77
N GLY A 18 -18.25 -2.51 -12.61
CA GLY A 18 -17.13 -1.64 -13.03
C GLY A 18 -16.82 -0.50 -12.08
N VAL A 19 -17.51 -0.38 -10.94
CA VAL A 19 -17.34 0.73 -9.98
C VAL A 19 -16.91 0.23 -8.61
N ILE A 20 -15.94 0.94 -8.02
CA ILE A 20 -15.51 0.70 -6.64
C ILE A 20 -16.60 1.21 -5.68
N GLN A 21 -17.08 0.32 -4.82
CA GLN A 21 -18.00 0.65 -3.73
C GLN A 21 -17.22 0.76 -2.42
N THR A 22 -17.10 1.98 -1.92
CA THR A 22 -16.40 2.26 -0.66
C THR A 22 -17.43 2.48 0.45
N PRO A 23 -17.47 1.60 1.47
CA PRO A 23 -18.36 1.77 2.61
C PRO A 23 -17.91 2.94 3.52
N ASP A 24 -18.75 3.32 4.48
CA ASP A 24 -18.43 4.41 5.41
C ASP A 24 -17.29 4.03 6.39
N LYS A 25 -17.14 2.74 6.67
CA LYS A 25 -16.08 2.21 7.54
C LYS A 25 -15.25 1.12 6.83
N PRO A 26 -14.47 1.49 5.78
CA PRO A 26 -13.67 0.51 5.07
C PRO A 26 -12.57 -0.06 5.95
N ILE A 27 -12.36 -1.39 5.89
CA ILE A 27 -11.19 -2.02 6.45
C ILE A 27 -10.03 -1.81 5.47
N VAL A 28 -8.95 -1.20 5.97
CA VAL A 28 -7.72 -1.01 5.20
C VAL A 28 -6.56 -1.73 5.89
N PRO A 29 -6.10 -2.86 5.35
CA PRO A 29 -4.88 -3.50 5.82
C PRO A 29 -3.68 -2.58 5.68
N TYR A 30 -2.78 -2.63 6.66
CA TYR A 30 -1.52 -1.89 6.58
C TYR A 30 -0.35 -2.71 7.11
N ILE A 31 0.81 -2.49 6.52
CA ILE A 31 2.10 -3.01 6.98
C ILE A 31 2.86 -1.82 7.56
N ILE A 32 3.34 -1.93 8.79
CA ILE A 32 4.17 -0.88 9.42
C ILE A 32 5.44 -0.67 8.59
N GLY A 33 6.09 -1.76 8.21
CA GLY A 33 7.34 -1.75 7.47
C GLY A 33 8.57 -1.83 8.36
N ASP A 34 9.73 -1.89 7.70
CA ASP A 34 11.03 -2.01 8.34
C ASP A 34 11.68 -0.63 8.52
N GLY A 35 12.70 -0.56 9.40
CA GLY A 35 13.49 0.65 9.60
C GLY A 35 12.63 1.86 9.98
N ILE A 36 12.62 2.89 9.12
CA ILE A 36 11.83 4.12 9.35
C ILE A 36 10.31 3.89 9.32
N GLY A 37 9.83 2.71 8.95
CA GLY A 37 8.41 2.37 8.92
C GLY A 37 7.72 2.54 10.28
N ILE A 38 8.44 2.25 11.36
CA ILE A 38 7.97 2.40 12.74
C ILE A 38 7.61 3.86 13.05
N ASP A 39 8.34 4.83 12.51
CA ASP A 39 8.10 6.24 12.73
C ASP A 39 7.06 6.80 11.74
N VAL A 40 7.19 6.45 10.46
CA VAL A 40 6.39 7.05 9.38
C VAL A 40 4.95 6.54 9.37
N THR A 41 4.73 5.25 9.60
CA THR A 41 3.40 4.64 9.48
C THR A 41 2.40 5.16 10.53
N PRO A 42 2.75 5.34 11.81
CA PRO A 42 1.85 5.96 12.78
C PRO A 42 1.48 7.40 12.41
N VAL A 43 2.43 8.18 11.90
CA VAL A 43 2.18 9.56 11.45
C VAL A 43 1.22 9.56 10.27
N MET A 44 1.43 8.72 9.28
CA MET A 44 0.54 8.55 8.12
C MET A 44 -0.90 8.26 8.58
N LYS A 45 -1.09 7.29 9.49
CA LYS A 45 -2.42 6.96 10.05
C LYS A 45 -3.08 8.15 10.73
N ARG A 46 -2.31 8.92 11.54
CA ARG A 46 -2.83 10.13 12.21
C ARG A 46 -3.28 11.18 11.20
N VAL A 47 -2.48 11.43 10.17
CA VAL A 47 -2.80 12.41 9.12
C VAL A 47 -4.06 12.01 8.37
N LEU A 48 -4.17 10.74 7.94
CA LEU A 48 -5.35 10.24 7.23
C LEU A 48 -6.61 10.30 8.11
N ASN A 49 -6.54 9.85 9.36
CA ASN A 49 -7.67 9.91 10.28
C ASN A 49 -8.14 11.35 10.51
N TYR A 50 -7.21 12.28 10.69
CA TYR A 50 -7.53 13.70 10.85
C TYR A 50 -8.17 14.29 9.59
N ALA A 51 -7.63 13.99 8.42
CA ALA A 51 -8.15 14.48 7.15
C ALA A 51 -9.57 13.97 6.87
N ILE A 52 -9.82 12.68 7.14
CA ILE A 52 -11.14 12.06 6.99
C ILE A 52 -12.13 12.68 7.98
N GLY A 53 -11.74 12.83 9.25
CA GLY A 53 -12.58 13.46 10.25
C GLY A 53 -12.92 14.91 9.90
N LYS A 54 -11.96 15.65 9.31
CA LYS A 54 -12.22 17.02 8.84
C LYS A 54 -13.11 17.08 7.60
N ALA A 55 -12.99 16.12 6.69
CA ALA A 55 -13.77 16.12 5.44
C ALA A 55 -15.19 15.56 5.61
N TYR A 56 -15.37 14.56 6.47
CA TYR A 56 -16.61 13.79 6.60
C TYR A 56 -17.20 13.79 8.02
N GLY A 57 -16.54 14.44 8.98
CA GLY A 57 -16.95 14.40 10.39
C GLY A 57 -16.88 12.99 10.97
N VAL A 58 -17.93 12.58 11.66
CA VAL A 58 -18.03 11.24 12.27
C VAL A 58 -18.69 10.19 11.35
N SER A 59 -19.09 10.59 10.15
CA SER A 59 -19.82 9.70 9.24
C SER A 59 -18.94 8.66 8.58
N LYS A 60 -17.64 8.94 8.42
CA LYS A 60 -16.68 8.03 7.80
C LYS A 60 -15.43 7.85 8.65
N GLU A 61 -14.92 6.61 8.65
CA GLU A 61 -13.74 6.24 9.42
C GLU A 61 -13.01 5.07 8.76
N ILE A 62 -11.68 5.11 8.67
CA ILE A 62 -10.91 3.93 8.25
C ILE A 62 -10.75 2.98 9.44
N LYS A 63 -11.09 1.73 9.23
CA LYS A 63 -10.81 0.64 10.16
C LYS A 63 -9.49 -0.03 9.79
N TRP A 64 -8.47 0.28 10.55
CA TRP A 64 -7.12 -0.18 10.30
C TRP A 64 -6.94 -1.63 10.74
N MET A 65 -6.38 -2.47 9.86
CA MET A 65 -6.03 -3.85 10.16
C MET A 65 -4.53 -4.07 9.91
N GLU A 66 -3.78 -4.36 10.94
CA GLU A 66 -2.35 -4.66 10.80
C GLU A 66 -2.14 -6.04 10.17
N ILE A 67 -1.29 -6.07 9.14
CA ILE A 67 -0.81 -7.28 8.48
C ILE A 67 0.72 -7.23 8.41
N TYR A 68 1.38 -8.36 8.28
CA TYR A 68 2.82 -8.46 8.48
C TYR A 68 3.56 -8.79 7.19
N ALA A 69 4.69 -8.10 6.95
CA ALA A 69 5.68 -8.43 5.94
C ALA A 69 7.04 -7.87 6.37
N GLY A 70 8.12 -8.33 5.75
CA GLY A 70 9.48 -7.94 6.07
C GLY A 70 9.99 -8.57 7.36
N GLN A 71 10.79 -7.84 8.12
CA GLN A 71 11.40 -8.36 9.34
C GLN A 71 10.38 -8.77 10.39
N GLN A 72 9.32 -7.97 10.56
CA GLN A 72 8.26 -8.28 11.50
C GLN A 72 7.59 -9.64 11.21
N ALA A 73 7.31 -9.94 9.94
CA ALA A 73 6.76 -11.24 9.56
C ALA A 73 7.76 -12.38 9.78
N MET A 74 9.05 -12.15 9.49
CA MET A 74 10.11 -13.12 9.76
C MET A 74 10.17 -13.48 11.24
N ASP A 75 10.06 -12.50 12.13
CA ASP A 75 10.10 -12.70 13.59
C ASP A 75 8.87 -13.46 14.11
N ILE A 76 7.70 -13.24 13.49
CA ILE A 76 6.42 -13.86 13.90
C ILE A 76 6.27 -15.28 13.38
N CYS A 77 6.62 -15.53 12.11
CA CYS A 77 6.31 -16.80 11.44
C CYS A 77 7.46 -17.41 10.63
N GLY A 78 8.63 -16.79 10.58
CA GLY A 78 9.79 -17.30 9.84
C GLY A 78 9.73 -17.03 8.32
N GLU A 79 8.80 -16.22 7.84
CA GLU A 79 8.65 -15.88 6.42
C GLU A 79 8.62 -14.36 6.22
N LEU A 80 9.38 -13.85 5.24
CA LEU A 80 9.38 -12.41 4.93
C LEU A 80 8.08 -11.92 4.29
N LEU A 81 7.35 -12.80 3.63
CA LEU A 81 6.08 -12.49 2.94
C LEU A 81 5.12 -13.67 3.06
N PRO A 82 4.39 -13.78 4.16
CA PRO A 82 3.42 -14.85 4.38
C PRO A 82 2.28 -14.83 3.35
N GLN A 83 1.76 -16.01 3.02
CA GLN A 83 0.64 -16.11 2.09
C GLN A 83 -0.61 -15.42 2.62
N GLU A 84 -0.86 -15.50 3.92
CA GLU A 84 -2.00 -14.83 4.57
C GLU A 84 -1.99 -13.31 4.39
N THR A 85 -0.80 -12.69 4.32
CA THR A 85 -0.66 -11.25 4.00
C THR A 85 -1.14 -10.93 2.59
N LEU A 86 -0.76 -11.76 1.61
CA LEU A 86 -1.21 -11.60 0.24
C LEU A 86 -2.72 -11.84 0.10
N ASP A 87 -3.25 -12.84 0.81
CA ASP A 87 -4.69 -13.15 0.83
C ASP A 87 -5.49 -12.01 1.46
N ALA A 88 -4.97 -11.40 2.53
CA ALA A 88 -5.57 -10.21 3.12
C ALA A 88 -5.57 -9.03 2.13
N MET A 89 -4.45 -8.76 1.45
CA MET A 89 -4.38 -7.70 0.45
C MET A 89 -5.39 -7.92 -0.69
N LYS A 90 -5.54 -9.16 -1.17
CA LYS A 90 -6.55 -9.52 -2.18
C LYS A 90 -7.98 -9.36 -1.67
N LYS A 91 -8.25 -9.84 -0.45
CA LYS A 91 -9.58 -9.77 0.17
C LYS A 91 -10.07 -8.34 0.32
N TYR A 92 -9.23 -7.47 0.86
CA TYR A 92 -9.62 -6.08 1.17
C TYR A 92 -9.38 -5.08 0.04
N ARG A 93 -8.69 -5.48 -1.05
CA ARG A 93 -8.48 -4.73 -2.30
C ARG A 93 -7.61 -3.48 -2.20
N VAL A 94 -7.67 -2.75 -1.11
CA VAL A 94 -6.85 -1.55 -0.84
C VAL A 94 -6.03 -1.82 0.40
N SER A 95 -4.73 -1.61 0.32
CA SER A 95 -3.82 -1.75 1.46
C SER A 95 -2.73 -0.68 1.41
N ILE A 96 -2.19 -0.33 2.57
CA ILE A 96 -1.08 0.60 2.69
C ILE A 96 0.14 -0.16 3.21
N LYS A 97 1.27 0.08 2.58
CA LYS A 97 2.51 -0.58 2.92
C LYS A 97 3.58 0.44 3.30
N GLY A 98 4.14 0.28 4.49
CA GLY A 98 5.37 0.96 4.90
C GLY A 98 6.60 0.46 4.12
N PRO A 99 7.76 1.06 4.31
CA PRO A 99 9.01 0.63 3.65
C PRO A 99 9.35 -0.81 4.06
N LEU A 100 9.83 -1.62 3.12
CA LEU A 100 10.29 -2.98 3.38
C LEU A 100 11.74 -3.11 2.95
N THR A 101 12.57 -3.59 3.85
CA THR A 101 13.99 -3.87 3.60
C THR A 101 14.12 -5.20 2.87
N THR A 102 14.90 -5.21 1.79
CA THR A 102 15.30 -6.45 1.14
C THR A 102 16.63 -6.90 1.77
N PRO A 103 16.70 -8.10 2.35
CA PRO A 103 17.97 -8.60 2.87
C PRO A 103 19.07 -8.58 1.81
N ILE A 104 20.24 -8.10 2.18
CA ILE A 104 21.41 -8.08 1.30
C ILE A 104 21.99 -9.51 1.27
N GLY A 105 21.99 -10.16 0.11
CA GLY A 105 22.52 -11.51 -0.06
C GLY A 105 22.17 -12.12 -1.41
N LYS A 106 22.90 -13.13 -1.82
CA LYS A 106 22.64 -13.83 -3.09
C LYS A 106 21.31 -14.60 -3.01
N GLY A 107 20.38 -14.27 -3.89
CA GLY A 107 19.13 -15.01 -4.09
C GLY A 107 17.86 -14.42 -3.49
N PHE A 108 17.94 -13.34 -2.71
CA PHE A 108 16.73 -12.68 -2.21
C PHE A 108 16.11 -11.74 -3.25
N LYS A 109 14.89 -12.06 -3.67
CA LYS A 109 14.10 -11.18 -4.50
C LYS A 109 13.48 -10.08 -3.62
N SER A 110 13.43 -8.84 -4.12
CA SER A 110 12.78 -7.75 -3.41
C SER A 110 11.35 -8.11 -3.00
N ILE A 111 11.03 -7.98 -1.72
CA ILE A 111 9.69 -8.24 -1.19
C ILE A 111 8.67 -7.34 -1.90
N ASN A 112 9.02 -6.08 -2.18
CA ASN A 112 8.18 -5.13 -2.92
C ASN A 112 7.85 -5.64 -4.33
N VAL A 113 8.83 -6.20 -5.04
CA VAL A 113 8.62 -6.79 -6.36
C VAL A 113 7.78 -8.06 -6.25
N SER A 114 8.04 -8.89 -5.25
CA SER A 114 7.29 -10.13 -5.01
C SER A 114 5.80 -9.84 -4.74
N ILE A 115 5.47 -8.85 -3.92
CA ILE A 115 4.09 -8.44 -3.65
C ILE A 115 3.40 -8.05 -4.96
N ARG A 116 4.02 -7.17 -5.77
CA ARG A 116 3.44 -6.70 -7.03
C ARG A 116 3.17 -7.84 -8.00
N GLN A 117 4.12 -8.78 -8.13
CA GLN A 117 3.99 -9.92 -9.04
C GLN A 117 2.96 -10.95 -8.55
N LYS A 118 2.97 -11.28 -7.26
CA LYS A 118 2.02 -12.25 -6.68
C LYS A 118 0.59 -11.72 -6.63
N LEU A 119 0.40 -10.41 -6.56
CA LEU A 119 -0.91 -9.77 -6.66
C LEU A 119 -1.31 -9.44 -8.10
N ASP A 120 -0.46 -9.71 -9.07
CA ASP A 120 -0.66 -9.41 -10.50
C ASP A 120 -1.09 -7.94 -10.74
N LEU A 121 -0.35 -7.00 -10.12
CA LEU A 121 -0.68 -5.59 -10.22
C LEU A 121 -0.34 -5.06 -11.62
N PHE A 122 -1.29 -4.40 -12.26
CA PHE A 122 -1.19 -3.91 -13.63
C PHE A 122 -0.10 -2.84 -13.80
N ALA A 123 -0.03 -1.85 -12.91
CA ALA A 123 0.88 -0.72 -13.05
C ALA A 123 1.37 -0.16 -11.71
N CYS A 124 2.57 0.43 -11.73
CA CYS A 124 3.08 1.26 -10.65
C CYS A 124 2.91 2.73 -11.05
N VAL A 125 1.93 3.40 -10.46
CA VAL A 125 1.59 4.79 -10.78
C VAL A 125 2.28 5.73 -9.80
N ARG A 126 3.01 6.72 -10.32
CA ARG A 126 3.75 7.72 -9.54
C ARG A 126 3.41 9.11 -10.06
N PRO A 127 2.36 9.76 -9.54
CA PRO A 127 2.08 11.14 -9.87
C PRO A 127 3.15 12.06 -9.27
N ILE A 128 3.68 12.98 -10.07
CA ILE A 128 4.69 13.94 -9.66
C ILE A 128 4.16 15.33 -10.01
N ARG A 129 3.96 16.15 -8.98
CA ARG A 129 3.45 17.50 -9.14
C ARG A 129 4.26 18.47 -8.31
N TYR A 130 4.49 19.66 -8.83
CA TYR A 130 5.08 20.75 -8.08
C TYR A 130 4.10 21.28 -7.03
N PHE A 131 4.63 21.57 -5.85
CA PHE A 131 3.91 22.24 -4.79
C PHE A 131 4.49 23.64 -4.57
N PRO A 132 3.71 24.73 -4.73
CA PRO A 132 4.20 26.10 -4.50
C PRO A 132 4.88 26.25 -3.14
N GLY A 133 6.01 26.96 -3.12
CA GLY A 133 6.79 27.18 -1.90
C GLY A 133 7.83 26.08 -1.58
N THR A 134 7.94 25.04 -2.41
CA THR A 134 9.03 24.05 -2.30
C THR A 134 10.16 24.39 -3.28
N ASN A 135 11.40 24.11 -2.88
CA ASN A 135 12.54 24.22 -3.79
C ASN A 135 12.46 23.14 -4.87
N SER A 136 12.56 23.53 -6.13
CA SER A 136 12.59 22.62 -7.27
C SER A 136 13.88 22.82 -8.07
N PRO A 137 14.51 21.75 -8.55
CA PRO A 137 15.64 21.83 -9.48
C PRO A 137 15.19 22.19 -10.92
N MET A 138 13.89 22.22 -11.18
CA MET A 138 13.32 22.53 -12.49
C MET A 138 13.28 24.04 -12.71
N VAL A 139 13.61 24.48 -13.94
CA VAL A 139 13.61 25.90 -14.34
C VAL A 139 12.19 26.48 -14.30
N GLU A 140 11.22 25.70 -14.78
CA GLU A 140 9.78 26.03 -14.79
C GLU A 140 9.01 25.02 -13.95
N SER A 141 9.17 25.10 -12.66
CA SER A 141 8.59 24.14 -11.72
C SER A 141 7.06 24.12 -11.74
N ASP A 142 6.42 25.25 -12.01
CA ASP A 142 4.97 25.39 -12.06
C ASP A 142 4.31 24.57 -13.17
N LEU A 143 5.08 24.22 -14.21
CA LEU A 143 4.64 23.38 -15.31
C LEU A 143 4.82 21.87 -15.03
N THR A 144 5.35 21.51 -13.85
CA THR A 144 5.57 20.11 -13.49
C THR A 144 4.28 19.47 -12.99
N ASP A 145 3.59 18.76 -13.86
CA ASP A 145 2.44 17.90 -13.56
C ASP A 145 2.54 16.65 -14.45
N THR A 146 3.27 15.66 -13.98
CA THR A 146 3.52 14.44 -14.72
C THR A 146 3.11 13.20 -13.93
N VAL A 147 2.77 12.13 -14.64
CA VAL A 147 2.55 10.81 -14.05
C VAL A 147 3.53 9.83 -14.68
N SER A 148 4.41 9.26 -13.84
CA SER A 148 5.25 8.14 -14.25
C SER A 148 4.57 6.83 -13.84
N TYR A 149 4.43 5.91 -14.77
CA TYR A 149 3.98 4.54 -14.47
C TYR A 149 4.75 3.52 -15.30
N THR A 150 4.93 2.35 -14.69
CA THR A 150 5.58 1.20 -15.32
C THR A 150 4.66 0.00 -15.23
N HIS A 151 4.58 -0.78 -16.33
CA HIS A 151 3.95 -2.10 -16.27
C HIS A 151 4.78 -3.04 -15.42
N LEU A 152 4.12 -3.81 -14.56
CA LEU A 152 4.77 -4.76 -13.65
C LEU A 152 4.87 -6.16 -14.26
N THR A 153 4.05 -6.44 -15.26
CA THR A 153 4.13 -7.62 -16.11
C THR A 153 4.37 -7.15 -17.55
N LEU A 154 5.48 -7.58 -18.13
CA LEU A 154 5.65 -7.45 -19.59
C LEU A 154 4.59 -8.34 -20.24
N PRO A 155 3.85 -7.85 -21.26
CA PRO A 155 3.02 -8.74 -22.05
C PRO A 155 3.91 -9.83 -22.64
N THR A 156 3.64 -11.08 -22.30
CA THR A 156 4.40 -12.25 -22.73
C THR A 156 4.23 -12.56 -24.23
N ASN A 157 3.54 -11.73 -24.98
CA ASN A 157 3.27 -11.88 -26.41
C ASN A 157 3.80 -10.68 -27.21
N LEU A 158 5.11 -10.47 -27.16
CA LEU A 158 5.82 -9.89 -28.29
C LEU A 158 6.53 -11.04 -29.02
N SER A 159 5.76 -11.81 -29.78
CA SER A 159 6.32 -12.50 -30.92
C SER A 159 6.62 -11.45 -32.00
N VAL A 160 7.93 -11.23 -32.21
CA VAL A 160 8.47 -10.59 -33.40
C VAL A 160 8.36 -11.56 -34.55
#